data_3b9b5edd247a01e7b0b5454c5f91651e
#
_entry.id   3b9b5edd247a01e7b0b5454c5f91651e
#
_cell.length_a   1.000
_cell.length_b   1.000
_cell.length_c   1.000
_cell.angle_alpha   90.00
_cell.angle_beta   90.00
_cell.angle_gamma   90.00
#
_symmetry.space_group_name_H-M   'P 1'
#
loop_
_entity.id
_entity.type
_entity.pdbx_description
1 polymer ?
#
loop_
_entity_poly.entity_id
_entity_poly.type
_entity_poly.pdbx_seq_one_letter_code
_entity_poly.pdbx_strand_id
1 'polypeptide(L)'
;SDLDVPAEPVQEQVPDIPAIAPVNEPLLPEQPKEENDAKASVGASIINMTNNVLGSGLVALAYAVSECSLVPGIVLLTLLAAIACVSQIVITRSCRVTEKYTYKEMGSQIFGKTGGIIISFIMLLYTCGSCISYFVIIGDLFIDVFTFFFPSIPYLHNRAIVVGTICLVCVFPLCMMKTVDSLKYVSLLSIISILVTVGVVFEQFIVNPVVSDTVKIMHFTSRIFAAIPVMCVSFNCHYNVPRYYYELKDRSPGRMWMTSIGATSVILFLYLVVSLSGYLKFGDATEGNILKNFAHDSIAPTIARIGLGLGIVCHFPIAYFAVRTNLHQLFCSAKEFHNVWLRLATAVGVLLSTVTIAILQTKVENVIGLNGSLFGSLIMFAIPGLMYIVAAKDMEGVKRKKAEAWFMVFFGVIMCITGTFFSIKKMMH
;
A
#
# COMPACT_ATOMS: atom_id res chain seq x y z
N SER A 1 -67.97 -43.53 29.35
CA SER A 1 -67.65 -42.68 28.23
C SER A 1 -66.41 -41.84 28.59
N ASP A 2 -65.26 -42.40 28.22
CA ASP A 2 -63.94 -41.86 28.50
C ASP A 2 -63.53 -41.00 27.33
N LEU A 3 -63.13 -39.81 27.63
CA LEU A 3 -62.60 -38.83 26.66
C LEU A 3 -61.07 -39.05 26.54
N ASP A 4 -60.65 -39.35 25.31
CA ASP A 4 -59.27 -39.43 24.90
C ASP A 4 -58.56 -38.06 25.09
N VAL A 5 -57.49 -38.01 25.86
CA VAL A 5 -56.54 -36.89 25.93
C VAL A 5 -55.36 -37.20 25.02
N PRO A 6 -55.01 -36.37 24.07
CA PRO A 6 -53.83 -36.60 23.23
C PRO A 6 -52.54 -36.39 24.06
N ALA A 7 -51.62 -37.33 23.95
CA ALA A 7 -50.29 -37.26 24.55
C ALA A 7 -49.48 -36.09 24.02
N GLU A 8 -48.89 -35.28 24.91
CA GLU A 8 -47.90 -34.24 24.58
C GLU A 8 -46.64 -34.89 23.96
N PRO A 9 -46.00 -34.22 23.01
CA PRO A 9 -44.74 -34.73 22.42
C PRO A 9 -43.61 -34.61 23.43
N VAL A 10 -42.90 -35.70 23.63
CA VAL A 10 -41.67 -35.80 24.44
C VAL A 10 -40.63 -34.86 23.81
N GLN A 11 -40.26 -33.82 24.51
CA GLN A 11 -39.10 -32.98 24.19
C GLN A 11 -37.84 -33.81 24.49
N GLU A 12 -37.13 -34.19 23.41
CA GLU A 12 -35.79 -34.75 23.51
C GLU A 12 -34.86 -33.66 24.07
N GLN A 13 -34.36 -33.85 25.28
CA GLN A 13 -33.34 -32.99 25.88
C GLN A 13 -32.05 -33.15 25.09
N VAL A 14 -31.75 -32.16 24.25
CA VAL A 14 -30.42 -31.96 23.65
C VAL A 14 -29.45 -31.63 24.80
N PRO A 15 -28.35 -32.40 24.98
CA PRO A 15 -27.40 -32.10 26.05
C PRO A 15 -26.81 -30.72 25.86
N ASP A 16 -26.81 -29.92 26.93
CA ASP A 16 -26.15 -28.61 27.02
C ASP A 16 -24.67 -28.77 26.68
N ILE A 17 -24.30 -28.38 25.44
CA ILE A 17 -22.92 -28.16 25.06
C ILE A 17 -22.51 -26.87 25.78
N PRO A 18 -21.51 -26.87 26.66
CA PRO A 18 -21.07 -25.67 27.35
C PRO A 18 -20.73 -24.62 26.28
N ALA A 19 -21.39 -23.46 26.34
CA ALA A 19 -21.15 -22.33 25.49
C ALA A 19 -19.65 -21.98 25.57
N ILE A 20 -18.93 -22.24 24.49
CA ILE A 20 -17.55 -21.78 24.35
C ILE A 20 -17.61 -20.27 24.49
N ALA A 21 -16.99 -19.76 25.55
CA ALA A 21 -16.88 -18.32 25.78
C ALA A 21 -16.41 -17.63 24.48
N PRO A 22 -17.02 -16.49 24.09
CA PRO A 22 -16.61 -15.78 22.87
C PRO A 22 -15.14 -15.41 23.03
N VAL A 23 -14.31 -15.91 22.13
CA VAL A 23 -12.90 -15.52 22.02
C VAL A 23 -12.89 -14.10 21.50
N ASN A 24 -13.00 -13.15 22.42
CA ASN A 24 -12.92 -11.73 22.15
C ASN A 24 -11.45 -11.33 22.08
N GLU A 25 -10.87 -11.38 20.89
CA GLU A 25 -9.86 -10.40 20.45
C GLU A 25 -9.78 -10.41 18.91
N PRO A 26 -10.13 -9.30 18.25
CA PRO A 26 -10.11 -9.22 16.80
C PRO A 26 -8.68 -9.00 16.31
N LEU A 27 -8.22 -9.88 15.50
CA LEU A 27 -6.93 -9.82 14.81
C LEU A 27 -6.97 -9.05 13.47
N LEU A 28 -8.13 -8.78 13.03
CA LEU A 28 -8.47 -7.64 12.18
C LEU A 28 -9.09 -6.60 13.11
N PRO A 29 -8.91 -5.29 12.88
CA PRO A 29 -9.77 -4.32 13.54
C PRO A 29 -11.19 -4.83 13.34
N GLU A 30 -11.91 -5.06 14.44
CA GLU A 30 -13.29 -5.58 14.41
C GLU A 30 -14.04 -4.86 13.32
N GLN A 31 -14.66 -5.62 12.42
CA GLN A 31 -15.67 -5.00 11.57
C GLN A 31 -16.73 -4.48 12.53
N PRO A 32 -17.02 -3.17 12.56
CA PRO A 32 -18.05 -2.64 13.44
C PRO A 32 -19.31 -3.45 13.23
N LYS A 33 -19.85 -4.03 14.30
CA LYS A 33 -20.93 -5.03 14.25
C LYS A 33 -22.28 -4.43 13.90
N GLU A 34 -22.40 -3.09 13.89
CA GLU A 34 -23.65 -2.38 13.62
C GLU A 34 -23.43 -1.16 12.73
N GLU A 35 -24.45 -0.79 11.98
CA GLU A 35 -24.51 0.37 11.08
C GLU A 35 -24.22 1.71 11.80
N ASN A 36 -24.39 1.75 13.13
CA ASN A 36 -24.14 2.88 14.02
C ASN A 36 -22.67 3.11 14.40
N ASP A 37 -21.73 2.18 14.10
CA ASP A 37 -20.33 2.30 14.48
C ASP A 37 -19.45 3.02 13.44
N ALA A 38 -19.99 3.33 12.27
CA ALA A 38 -19.30 4.12 11.25
C ALA A 38 -19.15 5.59 11.70
N LYS A 39 -17.94 5.98 12.12
CA LYS A 39 -17.67 7.30 12.77
C LYS A 39 -16.82 8.24 11.93
N ALA A 40 -16.22 7.78 10.84
CA ALA A 40 -15.27 8.58 10.07
C ALA A 40 -15.99 9.62 9.20
N SER A 41 -15.72 10.91 9.42
CA SER A 41 -16.15 11.96 8.49
C SER A 41 -15.39 11.86 7.15
N VAL A 42 -15.91 12.47 6.10
CA VAL A 42 -15.22 12.55 4.80
C VAL A 42 -13.82 13.14 4.96
N GLY A 43 -13.67 14.22 5.76
CA GLY A 43 -12.36 14.84 6.02
C GLY A 43 -11.38 13.89 6.74
N ALA A 44 -11.85 13.18 7.77
CA ALA A 44 -11.02 12.20 8.46
C ALA A 44 -10.59 11.04 7.52
N SER A 45 -11.52 10.59 6.67
CA SER A 45 -11.23 9.55 5.67
C SER A 45 -10.24 10.02 4.60
N ILE A 46 -10.31 11.30 4.16
CA ILE A 46 -9.31 11.91 3.27
C ILE A 46 -7.92 11.86 3.92
N ILE A 47 -7.79 12.29 5.17
CA ILE A 47 -6.50 12.29 5.89
C ILE A 47 -5.96 10.86 6.03
N ASN A 48 -6.80 9.90 6.44
CA ASN A 48 -6.40 8.51 6.62
C ASN A 48 -5.95 7.88 5.30
N MET A 49 -6.69 8.12 4.23
CA MET A 49 -6.38 7.62 2.90
C MET A 49 -5.10 8.25 2.34
N THR A 50 -4.92 9.56 2.50
CA THR A 50 -3.71 10.28 2.13
C THR A 50 -2.50 9.72 2.87
N ASN A 51 -2.58 9.55 4.18
CA ASN A 51 -1.49 8.98 4.98
C ASN A 51 -1.13 7.54 4.58
N ASN A 52 -2.13 6.74 4.21
CA ASN A 52 -1.89 5.36 3.76
C ASN A 52 -1.17 5.27 2.41
N VAL A 53 -1.39 6.24 1.53
CA VAL A 53 -0.76 6.30 0.19
C VAL A 53 0.64 6.89 0.26
N LEU A 54 0.82 7.95 1.06
CA LEU A 54 2.10 8.64 1.17
C LEU A 54 3.13 7.78 1.92
N GLY A 55 4.08 7.24 1.18
CA GLY A 55 5.11 6.35 1.70
C GLY A 55 6.30 6.25 0.73
N SER A 56 6.74 5.03 0.46
CA SER A 56 7.89 4.75 -0.42
C SER A 56 7.74 5.30 -1.84
N GLY A 57 6.52 5.44 -2.34
CA GLY A 57 6.26 6.00 -3.67
C GLY A 57 6.73 7.44 -3.84
N LEU A 58 6.62 8.27 -2.80
CA LEU A 58 6.97 9.69 -2.86
C LEU A 58 8.39 9.93 -3.38
N VAL A 59 9.36 9.19 -2.86
CA VAL A 59 10.78 9.38 -3.19
C VAL A 59 11.17 8.86 -4.56
N ALA A 60 10.38 7.94 -5.14
CA ALA A 60 10.66 7.34 -6.43
C ALA A 60 10.01 8.08 -7.62
N LEU A 61 9.11 9.04 -7.37
CA LEU A 61 8.36 9.69 -8.45
C LEU A 61 9.20 10.67 -9.28
N ALA A 62 10.19 11.34 -8.69
CA ALA A 62 11.10 12.19 -9.46
C ALA A 62 11.82 11.36 -10.53
N TYR A 63 12.29 10.17 -10.14
CA TYR A 63 12.88 9.20 -11.04
C TYR A 63 11.86 8.69 -12.09
N ALA A 64 10.63 8.36 -11.70
CA ALA A 64 9.63 7.93 -12.66
C ALA A 64 9.30 9.02 -13.71
N VAL A 65 9.29 10.30 -13.32
CA VAL A 65 9.11 11.43 -14.24
C VAL A 65 10.34 11.61 -15.15
N SER A 66 11.57 11.42 -14.66
CA SER A 66 12.78 11.50 -15.48
C SER A 66 12.80 10.45 -16.60
N GLU A 67 12.31 9.25 -16.32
CA GLU A 67 12.18 8.17 -17.32
C GLU A 67 11.12 8.48 -18.42
N CYS A 68 10.16 9.38 -18.12
CA CYS A 68 9.07 9.77 -19.03
C CYS A 68 9.34 11.07 -19.77
N SER A 69 10.29 11.90 -19.31
CA SER A 69 10.42 13.33 -19.58
C SER A 69 9.32 14.21 -18.96
N LEU A 70 9.51 15.54 -18.94
CA LEU A 70 8.72 16.45 -18.11
C LEU A 70 7.21 16.41 -18.42
N VAL A 71 6.83 16.75 -19.65
CA VAL A 71 5.41 16.85 -20.02
C VAL A 71 4.71 15.50 -20.01
N PRO A 72 5.24 14.45 -20.66
CA PRO A 72 4.62 13.11 -20.57
C PRO A 72 4.55 12.59 -19.14
N GLY A 73 5.55 12.85 -18.29
CA GLY A 73 5.56 12.43 -16.89
C GLY A 73 4.43 13.08 -16.09
N ILE A 74 4.22 14.38 -16.22
CA ILE A 74 3.11 15.12 -15.57
C ILE A 74 1.76 14.57 -16.04
N VAL A 75 1.59 14.44 -17.36
CA VAL A 75 0.33 13.94 -17.95
C VAL A 75 0.01 12.55 -17.47
N LEU A 76 1.00 11.65 -17.49
CA LEU A 76 0.82 10.27 -17.00
C LEU A 76 0.52 10.22 -15.52
N LEU A 77 1.24 10.96 -14.68
CA LEU A 77 1.01 10.98 -13.25
C LEU A 77 -0.42 11.45 -12.93
N THR A 78 -0.90 12.50 -13.62
CA THR A 78 -2.27 13.02 -13.47
C THR A 78 -3.31 12.03 -13.97
N LEU A 79 -3.07 11.41 -15.13
CA LEU A 79 -3.98 10.41 -15.69
C LEU A 79 -4.09 9.18 -14.80
N LEU A 80 -2.96 8.66 -14.30
CA LEU A 80 -2.94 7.51 -13.40
C LEU A 80 -3.60 7.80 -12.06
N ALA A 81 -3.47 9.03 -11.53
CA ALA A 81 -4.23 9.48 -10.36
C ALA A 81 -5.75 9.42 -10.61
N ALA A 82 -6.22 9.89 -11.77
CA ALA A 82 -7.62 9.83 -12.15
C ALA A 82 -8.12 8.38 -12.32
N ILE A 83 -7.33 7.52 -12.98
CA ILE A 83 -7.66 6.10 -13.15
C ILE A 83 -7.72 5.38 -11.79
N ALA A 84 -6.77 5.66 -10.89
CA ALA A 84 -6.77 5.11 -9.54
C ALA A 84 -8.04 5.52 -8.77
N CYS A 85 -8.44 6.79 -8.86
CA CYS A 85 -9.66 7.28 -8.23
C CYS A 85 -10.92 6.55 -8.77
N VAL A 86 -11.03 6.36 -10.08
CA VAL A 86 -12.15 5.59 -10.68
C VAL A 86 -12.14 4.14 -10.19
N SER A 87 -10.97 3.51 -10.11
CA SER A 87 -10.84 2.13 -9.63
C SER A 87 -11.31 1.96 -8.18
N GLN A 88 -10.99 2.92 -7.29
CA GLN A 88 -11.49 2.93 -5.90
C GLN A 88 -13.03 2.95 -5.84
N ILE A 89 -13.67 3.63 -6.79
CA ILE A 89 -15.15 3.63 -6.89
C ILE A 89 -15.68 2.31 -7.43
N VAL A 90 -14.96 1.64 -8.33
CA VAL A 90 -15.34 0.29 -8.78
C VAL A 90 -15.31 -0.69 -7.59
N ILE A 91 -14.28 -0.62 -6.73
CA ILE A 91 -14.21 -1.39 -5.48
C ILE A 91 -15.41 -1.08 -4.57
N THR A 92 -15.72 0.20 -4.37
CA THR A 92 -16.85 0.64 -3.55
C THR A 92 -18.18 0.08 -4.05
N ARG A 93 -18.36 0.05 -5.38
CA ARG A 93 -19.55 -0.55 -6.00
C ARG A 93 -19.60 -2.06 -5.75
N SER A 94 -18.45 -2.74 -5.79
CA SER A 94 -18.37 -4.18 -5.46
C SER A 94 -18.75 -4.43 -4.00
N CYS A 95 -18.26 -3.62 -3.06
CA CYS A 95 -18.64 -3.70 -1.65
C CYS A 95 -20.16 -3.55 -1.45
N ARG A 96 -20.80 -2.64 -2.19
CA ARG A 96 -22.26 -2.44 -2.10
C ARG A 96 -23.08 -3.63 -2.61
N VAL A 97 -22.60 -4.29 -3.68
CA VAL A 97 -23.33 -5.41 -4.27
C VAL A 97 -23.15 -6.68 -3.44
N THR A 98 -21.96 -6.87 -2.87
CA THR A 98 -21.63 -8.07 -2.09
C THR A 98 -21.89 -7.93 -0.60
N GLU A 99 -22.06 -6.71 -0.09
CA GLU A 99 -22.12 -6.40 1.35
C GLU A 99 -20.91 -6.93 2.13
N LYS A 100 -19.76 -7.03 1.44
CA LYS A 100 -18.47 -7.45 2.00
C LYS A 100 -17.46 -6.31 1.92
N TYR A 101 -16.59 -6.25 2.93
CA TYR A 101 -15.68 -5.11 3.12
C TYR A 101 -14.21 -5.52 3.19
N THR A 102 -13.89 -6.71 2.69
CA THR A 102 -12.51 -7.15 2.46
C THR A 102 -12.38 -7.80 1.08
N TYR A 103 -11.22 -7.68 0.47
CA TYR A 103 -10.95 -8.31 -0.84
C TYR A 103 -11.14 -9.82 -0.82
N LYS A 104 -10.73 -10.49 0.28
CA LYS A 104 -10.87 -11.93 0.44
C LYS A 104 -12.33 -12.36 0.50
N GLU A 105 -13.13 -11.66 1.31
CA GLU A 105 -14.56 -12.00 1.46
C GLU A 105 -15.33 -11.75 0.16
N MET A 106 -15.11 -10.59 -0.48
CA MET A 106 -15.70 -10.29 -1.80
C MET A 106 -15.30 -11.37 -2.82
N GLY A 107 -13.99 -11.68 -2.87
CA GLY A 107 -13.48 -12.70 -3.78
C GLY A 107 -14.05 -14.09 -3.50
N SER A 108 -14.20 -14.47 -2.23
CA SER A 108 -14.79 -15.76 -1.86
C SER A 108 -16.27 -15.84 -2.20
N GLN A 109 -17.01 -14.75 -2.05
CA GLN A 109 -18.42 -14.70 -2.40
C GLN A 109 -18.66 -14.73 -3.92
N ILE A 110 -17.81 -14.03 -4.68
CA ILE A 110 -17.98 -13.85 -6.14
C ILE A 110 -17.40 -15.04 -6.92
N PHE A 111 -16.21 -15.51 -6.55
CA PHE A 111 -15.43 -16.54 -7.29
C PHE A 111 -15.30 -17.86 -6.52
N GLY A 112 -16.01 -18.00 -5.39
CA GLY A 112 -15.89 -19.15 -4.51
C GLY A 112 -14.61 -19.13 -3.66
N LYS A 113 -14.45 -20.11 -2.77
CA LYS A 113 -13.33 -20.21 -1.81
C LYS A 113 -11.96 -20.09 -2.49
N THR A 114 -11.79 -20.72 -3.63
CA THR A 114 -10.53 -20.68 -4.41
C THR A 114 -10.19 -19.26 -4.87
N GLY A 115 -11.19 -18.49 -5.34
CA GLY A 115 -10.99 -17.09 -5.73
C GLY A 115 -10.52 -16.22 -4.57
N GLY A 116 -11.11 -16.40 -3.39
CA GLY A 116 -10.66 -15.70 -2.18
C GLY A 116 -9.22 -16.06 -1.78
N ILE A 117 -8.81 -17.33 -1.93
CA ILE A 117 -7.43 -17.79 -1.67
C ILE A 117 -6.44 -17.15 -2.66
N ILE A 118 -6.75 -17.17 -3.97
CA ILE A 118 -5.89 -16.56 -5.00
C ILE A 118 -5.69 -15.07 -4.73
N ILE A 119 -6.77 -14.35 -4.43
CA ILE A 119 -6.70 -12.91 -4.12
C ILE A 119 -5.85 -12.66 -2.87
N SER A 120 -6.03 -13.45 -1.81
CA SER A 120 -5.21 -13.33 -0.59
C SER A 120 -3.73 -13.62 -0.86
N PHE A 121 -3.43 -14.55 -1.75
CA PHE A 121 -2.05 -14.86 -2.14
C PHE A 121 -1.41 -13.70 -2.94
N ILE A 122 -2.14 -13.10 -3.88
CA ILE A 122 -1.67 -11.90 -4.61
C ILE A 122 -1.42 -10.74 -3.63
N MET A 123 -2.33 -10.53 -2.67
CA MET A 123 -2.16 -9.50 -1.65
C MET A 123 -0.96 -9.77 -0.72
N LEU A 124 -0.72 -11.03 -0.37
CA LEU A 124 0.46 -11.43 0.41
C LEU A 124 1.75 -11.04 -0.31
N LEU A 125 1.88 -11.42 -1.58
CA LEU A 125 3.07 -11.10 -2.37
C LEU A 125 3.26 -9.59 -2.56
N TYR A 126 2.17 -8.85 -2.81
CA TYR A 126 2.21 -7.39 -2.90
C TYR A 126 2.72 -6.74 -1.60
N THR A 127 2.18 -7.16 -0.46
CA THR A 127 2.56 -6.59 0.84
C THR A 127 3.98 -6.98 1.26
N CYS A 128 4.46 -8.18 0.90
CA CYS A 128 5.86 -8.55 1.04
C CYS A 128 6.76 -7.66 0.20
N GLY A 129 6.42 -7.40 -1.07
CA GLY A 129 7.15 -6.47 -1.93
C GLY A 129 7.20 -5.04 -1.37
N SER A 130 6.13 -4.59 -0.72
CA SER A 130 6.11 -3.30 -0.02
C SER A 130 7.07 -3.27 1.18
N CYS A 131 7.14 -4.36 1.96
CA CYS A 131 8.11 -4.50 3.06
C CYS A 131 9.55 -4.47 2.55
N ILE A 132 9.84 -5.11 1.42
CA ILE A 132 11.16 -5.06 0.77
C ILE A 132 11.49 -3.61 0.38
N SER A 133 10.58 -2.89 -0.28
CA SER A 133 10.76 -1.49 -0.66
C SER A 133 11.09 -0.60 0.55
N TYR A 134 10.42 -0.82 1.67
CA TYR A 134 10.68 -0.08 2.91
C TYR A 134 12.09 -0.34 3.44
N PHE A 135 12.56 -1.58 3.48
CA PHE A 135 13.94 -1.86 3.89
C PHE A 135 14.98 -1.31 2.92
N VAL A 136 14.71 -1.27 1.63
CA VAL A 136 15.60 -0.63 0.65
C VAL A 136 15.76 0.85 0.97
N ILE A 137 14.64 1.55 1.21
CA ILE A 137 14.66 2.98 1.55
C ILE A 137 15.29 3.23 2.92
N ILE A 138 14.99 2.42 3.94
CA ILE A 138 15.62 2.48 5.26
C ILE A 138 17.15 2.40 5.11
N GLY A 139 17.65 1.45 4.30
CA GLY A 139 19.07 1.31 4.03
C GLY A 139 19.67 2.58 3.41
N ASP A 140 19.03 3.12 2.38
CA ASP A 140 19.49 4.34 1.70
C ASP A 140 19.55 5.53 2.68
N LEU A 141 18.47 5.79 3.40
CA LEU A 141 18.35 6.96 4.25
C LEU A 141 19.29 6.92 5.46
N PHE A 142 19.37 5.78 6.15
CA PHE A 142 20.18 5.69 7.37
C PHE A 142 21.68 5.57 7.10
N ILE A 143 22.09 5.01 5.96
CA ILE A 143 23.50 5.08 5.54
C ILE A 143 23.92 6.55 5.36
N ASP A 144 23.11 7.34 4.65
CA ASP A 144 23.39 8.76 4.45
C ASP A 144 23.40 9.54 5.75
N VAL A 145 22.47 9.26 6.67
CA VAL A 145 22.42 9.86 8.02
C VAL A 145 23.67 9.52 8.83
N PHE A 146 24.07 8.24 8.80
CA PHE A 146 25.28 7.83 9.54
C PHE A 146 26.56 8.37 8.89
N THR A 147 26.59 8.52 7.58
CA THR A 147 27.70 9.18 6.88
C THR A 147 27.84 10.65 7.31
N PHE A 148 26.71 11.33 7.54
CA PHE A 148 26.72 12.71 8.04
C PHE A 148 27.26 12.83 9.46
N PHE A 149 26.81 12.01 10.40
CA PHE A 149 27.18 12.12 11.82
C PHE A 149 28.48 11.39 12.16
N PHE A 150 28.80 10.30 11.48
CA PHE A 150 29.88 9.37 11.80
C PHE A 150 30.70 8.97 10.58
N PRO A 151 31.29 9.93 9.82
CA PRO A 151 31.99 9.64 8.56
C PRO A 151 33.19 8.69 8.72
N SER A 152 33.78 8.66 9.93
CA SER A 152 34.98 7.86 10.20
C SER A 152 34.71 6.42 10.63
N ILE A 153 33.43 6.00 10.72
CA ILE A 153 33.06 4.67 11.20
C ILE A 153 32.59 3.77 10.02
N PRO A 154 33.48 2.91 9.44
CA PRO A 154 33.15 2.15 8.22
C PRO A 154 31.97 1.19 8.34
N TYR A 155 31.75 0.64 9.53
CA TYR A 155 30.64 -0.30 9.78
C TYR A 155 29.25 0.32 9.57
N LEU A 156 29.11 1.62 9.86
CA LEU A 156 27.86 2.36 9.68
C LEU A 156 27.55 2.71 8.21
N HIS A 157 28.48 2.43 7.31
CA HIS A 157 28.29 2.59 5.87
C HIS A 157 27.97 1.24 5.19
N ASN A 158 28.02 0.13 5.94
CA ASN A 158 27.70 -1.18 5.43
C ASN A 158 26.18 -1.42 5.46
N ARG A 159 25.56 -1.57 4.29
CA ARG A 159 24.11 -1.73 4.15
C ARG A 159 23.55 -2.91 4.96
N ALA A 160 24.24 -4.05 4.94
CA ALA A 160 23.78 -5.24 5.65
C ALA A 160 23.75 -5.01 7.18
N ILE A 161 24.78 -4.33 7.71
CA ILE A 161 24.86 -3.98 9.13
C ILE A 161 23.76 -2.98 9.50
N VAL A 162 23.60 -1.90 8.73
CA VAL A 162 22.64 -0.83 9.02
C VAL A 162 21.20 -1.38 8.96
N VAL A 163 20.83 -2.02 7.85
CA VAL A 163 19.48 -2.57 7.67
C VAL A 163 19.20 -3.67 8.69
N GLY A 164 20.16 -4.58 8.93
CA GLY A 164 20.03 -5.66 9.91
C GLY A 164 19.87 -5.14 11.33
N THR A 165 20.66 -4.13 11.74
CA THR A 165 20.56 -3.52 13.07
C THR A 165 19.22 -2.83 13.26
N ILE A 166 18.77 -2.00 12.30
CA ILE A 166 17.48 -1.30 12.38
C ILE A 166 16.33 -2.32 12.39
N CYS A 167 16.44 -3.38 11.58
CA CYS A 167 15.46 -4.46 11.60
C CYS A 167 15.35 -5.09 12.98
N LEU A 168 16.48 -5.48 13.58
CA LEU A 168 16.51 -6.19 14.85
C LEU A 168 16.10 -5.31 16.03
N VAL A 169 16.60 -4.07 16.09
CA VAL A 169 16.43 -3.18 17.25
C VAL A 169 15.11 -2.41 17.21
N CYS A 170 14.68 -1.99 16.01
CA CYS A 170 13.50 -1.14 15.87
C CYS A 170 12.30 -1.88 15.25
N VAL A 171 12.47 -2.47 14.07
CA VAL A 171 11.34 -3.02 13.31
C VAL A 171 10.79 -4.29 13.93
N PHE A 172 11.67 -5.22 14.34
CA PHE A 172 11.25 -6.50 14.92
C PHE A 172 10.39 -6.33 16.19
N PRO A 173 10.80 -5.53 17.21
CA PRO A 173 9.96 -5.30 18.39
C PRO A 173 8.60 -4.69 18.04
N LEU A 174 8.56 -3.74 17.10
CA LEU A 174 7.32 -3.13 16.64
C LEU A 174 6.40 -4.14 15.93
N CYS A 175 6.96 -5.05 15.14
CA CYS A 175 6.21 -6.13 14.47
C CYS A 175 5.67 -7.19 15.44
N MET A 176 6.26 -7.32 16.63
CA MET A 176 5.79 -8.23 17.68
C MET A 176 4.62 -7.67 18.50
N MET A 177 4.26 -6.40 18.34
CA MET A 177 3.09 -5.82 19.03
C MET A 177 1.80 -6.53 18.64
N LYS A 178 0.88 -6.64 19.61
CA LYS A 178 -0.39 -7.35 19.44
C LYS A 178 -1.41 -6.57 18.60
N THR A 179 -1.47 -5.26 18.79
CA THR A 179 -2.49 -4.38 18.19
C THR A 179 -1.84 -3.20 17.47
N VAL A 180 -2.53 -2.70 16.45
CA VAL A 180 -2.12 -1.55 15.64
C VAL A 180 -2.59 -0.22 16.27
N ASP A 181 -3.43 -0.26 17.31
CA ASP A 181 -4.06 0.94 17.90
C ASP A 181 -3.07 1.89 18.56
N SER A 182 -1.96 1.35 19.10
CA SER A 182 -0.85 2.16 19.64
C SER A 182 -0.11 2.97 18.57
N LEU A 183 -0.37 2.70 17.29
CA LEU A 183 0.28 3.37 16.16
C LEU A 183 -0.43 4.68 15.70
N LYS A 184 -1.43 5.17 16.42
CA LYS A 184 -2.11 6.46 16.08
C LYS A 184 -1.13 7.63 16.01
N TYR A 185 -0.21 7.72 16.97
CA TYR A 185 0.82 8.77 17.00
C TYR A 185 1.86 8.60 15.89
N VAL A 186 2.07 7.37 15.44
CA VAL A 186 2.93 7.03 14.30
C VAL A 186 2.40 7.61 12.99
N SER A 187 1.09 7.58 12.79
CA SER A 187 0.46 8.18 11.61
C SER A 187 0.70 9.68 11.52
N LEU A 188 0.64 10.38 12.66
CA LEU A 188 0.93 11.82 12.69
C LEU A 188 2.41 12.10 12.39
N LEU A 189 3.33 11.35 13.00
CA LEU A 189 4.76 11.46 12.73
C LEU A 189 5.06 11.20 11.25
N SER A 190 4.43 10.20 10.64
CA SER A 190 4.59 9.89 9.21
C SER A 190 4.17 11.07 8.33
N ILE A 191 3.01 11.68 8.59
CA ILE A 191 2.53 12.84 7.82
C ILE A 191 3.52 14.01 7.94
N ILE A 192 3.95 14.35 9.16
CA ILE A 192 4.92 15.43 9.41
C ILE A 192 6.22 15.15 8.65
N SER A 193 6.74 13.94 8.73
CA SER A 193 7.97 13.53 8.04
C SER A 193 7.88 13.68 6.53
N ILE A 194 6.73 13.32 5.96
CA ILE A 194 6.46 13.47 4.53
C ILE A 194 6.41 14.94 4.14
N LEU A 195 5.70 15.78 4.90
CA LEU A 195 5.61 17.21 4.63
C LEU A 195 6.99 17.90 4.74
N VAL A 196 7.81 17.50 5.72
CA VAL A 196 9.20 17.95 5.84
C VAL A 196 10.01 17.52 4.61
N THR A 197 9.87 16.28 4.17
CA THR A 197 10.57 15.78 2.96
C THR A 197 10.17 16.57 1.72
N VAL A 198 8.87 16.78 1.50
CA VAL A 198 8.36 17.61 0.38
C VAL A 198 8.89 19.03 0.46
N GLY A 199 8.84 19.64 1.66
CA GLY A 199 9.34 21.00 1.92
C GLY A 199 10.83 21.12 1.62
N VAL A 200 11.64 20.17 2.07
CA VAL A 200 13.10 20.17 1.82
C VAL A 200 13.43 20.00 0.34
N VAL A 201 12.80 19.05 -0.35
CA VAL A 201 13.05 18.85 -1.78
C VAL A 201 12.66 20.10 -2.59
N PHE A 202 11.56 20.74 -2.22
CA PHE A 202 11.09 21.98 -2.84
C PHE A 202 12.01 23.17 -2.52
N GLU A 203 12.41 23.35 -1.25
CA GLU A 203 13.33 24.39 -0.80
C GLU A 203 14.66 24.28 -1.51
N GLN A 204 15.23 23.09 -1.60
CA GLN A 204 16.49 22.83 -2.28
C GLN A 204 16.45 23.19 -3.78
N PHE A 205 15.29 23.11 -4.42
CA PHE A 205 15.10 23.57 -5.79
C PHE A 205 14.98 25.10 -5.86
N ILE A 206 14.25 25.75 -4.93
CA ILE A 206 14.00 27.20 -4.96
C ILE A 206 15.24 28.00 -4.57
N VAL A 207 16.00 27.54 -3.56
CA VAL A 207 17.21 28.25 -3.08
C VAL A 207 18.30 28.26 -4.15
N ASN A 208 18.43 27.18 -4.92
CA ASN A 208 19.34 27.08 -6.05
C ASN A 208 18.56 26.66 -7.31
N PRO A 209 17.87 27.58 -7.99
CA PRO A 209 16.95 27.27 -9.08
C PRO A 209 17.70 27.00 -10.40
N VAL A 210 18.68 26.11 -10.34
CA VAL A 210 19.39 25.65 -11.56
C VAL A 210 18.65 24.45 -12.12
N VAL A 211 18.11 24.63 -13.32
CA VAL A 211 17.52 23.53 -14.09
C VAL A 211 18.65 22.77 -14.77
N SER A 212 18.68 21.47 -14.63
CA SER A 212 19.69 20.61 -15.26
C SER A 212 19.57 20.66 -16.80
N ASP A 213 20.70 20.77 -17.48
CA ASP A 213 20.76 20.78 -18.96
C ASP A 213 20.29 19.45 -19.59
N THR A 214 20.18 18.38 -18.77
CA THR A 214 19.71 17.07 -19.23
C THR A 214 18.20 16.91 -19.15
N VAL A 215 17.46 17.93 -18.67
CA VAL A 215 16.00 17.91 -18.61
C VAL A 215 15.39 17.89 -20.01
N LYS A 216 14.62 16.86 -20.29
CA LYS A 216 13.90 16.69 -21.55
C LYS A 216 12.44 17.11 -21.36
N ILE A 217 11.98 18.07 -22.15
CA ILE A 217 10.60 18.58 -22.05
C ILE A 217 9.63 17.55 -22.63
N MET A 218 9.93 16.99 -23.81
CA MET A 218 9.05 16.06 -24.52
C MET A 218 9.90 15.05 -25.31
N HIS A 219 10.14 13.89 -24.73
CA HIS A 219 10.91 12.82 -25.33
C HIS A 219 10.30 11.46 -24.99
N PHE A 220 9.92 10.69 -26.01
CA PHE A 220 9.29 9.39 -25.83
C PHE A 220 10.31 8.26 -25.95
N THR A 221 10.44 7.45 -24.94
CA THR A 221 11.27 6.24 -24.92
C THR A 221 10.51 5.05 -24.37
N SER A 222 10.97 3.83 -24.62
CA SER A 222 10.39 2.65 -24.03
C SER A 222 10.52 2.58 -22.51
N ARG A 223 11.35 3.44 -21.88
CA ARG A 223 11.51 3.55 -20.43
C ARG A 223 10.21 3.97 -19.72
N ILE A 224 9.32 4.66 -20.43
CA ILE A 224 8.00 5.05 -19.94
C ILE A 224 7.20 3.85 -19.42
N PHE A 225 7.32 2.67 -20.04
CA PHE A 225 6.62 1.46 -19.61
C PHE A 225 7.15 0.86 -18.30
N ALA A 226 8.40 1.17 -17.94
CA ALA A 226 8.95 0.80 -16.62
C ALA A 226 8.60 1.84 -15.54
N ALA A 227 8.36 3.09 -15.91
CA ALA A 227 7.98 4.16 -14.99
C ALA A 227 6.51 4.10 -14.57
N ILE A 228 5.60 3.71 -15.48
CA ILE A 228 4.17 3.65 -15.21
C ILE A 228 3.84 2.76 -13.98
N PRO A 229 4.37 1.55 -13.80
CA PRO A 229 4.13 0.75 -12.59
C PRO A 229 4.57 1.45 -11.31
N VAL A 230 5.69 2.17 -11.31
CA VAL A 230 6.16 2.96 -10.17
C VAL A 230 5.15 4.06 -9.81
N MET A 231 4.67 4.78 -10.83
CA MET A 231 3.62 5.80 -10.65
C MET A 231 2.31 5.20 -10.15
N CYS A 232 1.88 4.05 -10.70
CA CYS A 232 0.65 3.37 -10.26
C CYS A 232 0.72 2.99 -8.78
N VAL A 233 1.80 2.30 -8.35
CA VAL A 233 1.96 1.87 -6.95
C VAL A 233 1.95 3.06 -5.99
N SER A 234 2.47 4.20 -6.44
CA SER A 234 2.50 5.41 -5.62
C SER A 234 1.09 5.92 -5.25
N PHE A 235 0.05 5.54 -5.99
CA PHE A 235 -1.37 5.83 -5.66
C PHE A 235 -2.08 4.64 -5.00
N ASN A 236 -1.38 3.57 -4.63
CA ASN A 236 -2.05 2.36 -4.17
C ASN A 236 -2.46 2.40 -2.70
N CYS A 237 -3.77 2.51 -2.48
CA CYS A 237 -4.44 2.21 -1.20
C CYS A 237 -5.63 1.27 -1.41
N HIS A 238 -5.74 0.66 -2.60
CA HIS A 238 -6.95 -0.03 -3.07
C HIS A 238 -7.37 -1.17 -2.16
N TYR A 239 -6.41 -1.91 -1.60
CA TYR A 239 -6.68 -2.99 -0.65
C TYR A 239 -7.35 -2.52 0.66
N ASN A 240 -7.23 -1.23 1.02
CA ASN A 240 -7.86 -0.61 2.18
C ASN A 240 -9.17 0.14 1.84
N VAL A 241 -9.51 0.33 0.56
CA VAL A 241 -10.73 1.04 0.14
C VAL A 241 -12.01 0.41 0.71
N PRO A 242 -12.17 -0.94 0.75
CA PRO A 242 -13.34 -1.54 1.37
C PRO A 242 -13.51 -1.13 2.85
N ARG A 243 -12.39 -1.08 3.59
CA ARG A 243 -12.37 -0.66 4.98
C ARG A 243 -12.74 0.82 5.12
N TYR A 244 -12.16 1.73 4.32
CA TYR A 244 -12.51 3.15 4.36
C TYR A 244 -13.98 3.39 4.05
N TYR A 245 -14.54 2.66 3.08
CA TYR A 245 -15.95 2.74 2.77
C TYR A 245 -16.83 2.24 3.92
N TYR A 246 -16.41 1.18 4.62
CA TYR A 246 -17.11 0.64 5.76
C TYR A 246 -17.12 1.59 6.96
N GLU A 247 -15.99 2.20 7.28
CA GLU A 247 -15.83 3.14 8.40
C GLU A 247 -16.50 4.51 8.15
N LEU A 248 -16.87 4.81 6.90
CA LEU A 248 -17.41 6.11 6.49
C LEU A 248 -18.82 6.33 7.07
N LYS A 249 -18.99 7.40 7.86
CA LYS A 249 -20.31 7.81 8.39
C LYS A 249 -21.27 8.08 7.24
N ASP A 250 -22.53 7.65 7.36
CA ASP A 250 -23.57 7.77 6.34
C ASP A 250 -23.06 7.31 4.96
N ARG A 251 -22.42 6.13 4.93
CA ARG A 251 -21.72 5.60 3.77
C ARG A 251 -22.56 5.58 2.51
N SER A 252 -22.07 6.25 1.48
CA SER A 252 -22.66 6.28 0.16
C SER A 252 -21.59 6.37 -0.91
N PRO A 253 -21.86 5.95 -2.16
CA PRO A 253 -20.88 6.11 -3.25
C PRO A 253 -20.50 7.57 -3.48
N GLY A 254 -21.40 8.51 -3.29
CA GLY A 254 -21.12 9.94 -3.42
C GLY A 254 -20.11 10.44 -2.38
N ARG A 255 -20.27 10.03 -1.12
CA ARG A 255 -19.31 10.38 -0.05
C ARG A 255 -17.95 9.72 -0.27
N MET A 256 -17.94 8.47 -0.76
CA MET A 256 -16.68 7.81 -1.10
C MET A 256 -16.00 8.46 -2.32
N TRP A 257 -16.78 8.96 -3.29
CA TRP A 257 -16.26 9.75 -4.42
C TRP A 257 -15.56 11.04 -3.91
N MET A 258 -16.21 11.78 -3.02
CA MET A 258 -15.60 12.96 -2.38
C MET A 258 -14.32 12.61 -1.63
N THR A 259 -14.31 11.52 -0.88
CA THR A 259 -13.13 11.03 -0.16
C THR A 259 -11.99 10.68 -1.14
N SER A 260 -12.30 9.91 -2.18
CA SER A 260 -11.30 9.49 -3.18
C SER A 260 -10.71 10.65 -3.95
N ILE A 261 -11.54 11.58 -4.45
CA ILE A 261 -11.06 12.79 -5.15
C ILE A 261 -10.24 13.66 -4.21
N GLY A 262 -10.74 13.93 -3.00
CA GLY A 262 -10.05 14.77 -2.04
C GLY A 262 -8.67 14.22 -1.67
N ALA A 263 -8.58 12.94 -1.31
CA ALA A 263 -7.31 12.30 -1.01
C ALA A 263 -6.37 12.28 -2.21
N THR A 264 -6.84 11.84 -3.38
CA THR A 264 -6.03 11.75 -4.60
C THR A 264 -5.53 13.12 -5.06
N SER A 265 -6.31 14.19 -4.88
CA SER A 265 -5.88 15.56 -5.23
C SER A 265 -4.75 16.05 -4.33
N VAL A 266 -4.86 15.83 -3.01
CA VAL A 266 -3.77 16.17 -2.07
C VAL A 266 -2.51 15.39 -2.40
N ILE A 267 -2.63 14.08 -2.62
CA ILE A 267 -1.51 13.20 -2.95
C ILE A 267 -0.85 13.64 -4.27
N LEU A 268 -1.64 13.87 -5.31
CA LEU A 268 -1.14 14.32 -6.63
C LEU A 268 -0.39 15.64 -6.51
N PHE A 269 -0.91 16.60 -5.74
CA PHE A 269 -0.23 17.86 -5.51
C PHE A 269 1.16 17.67 -4.88
N LEU A 270 1.27 16.90 -3.80
CA LEU A 270 2.54 16.61 -3.13
C LEU A 270 3.51 15.86 -4.06
N TYR A 271 2.99 14.92 -4.83
CA TYR A 271 3.77 14.15 -5.79
C TYR A 271 4.30 15.01 -6.94
N LEU A 272 3.49 15.93 -7.45
CA LEU A 272 3.94 16.90 -8.47
C LEU A 272 5.03 17.82 -7.91
N VAL A 273 4.89 18.32 -6.69
CA VAL A 273 5.92 19.18 -6.07
C VAL A 273 7.25 18.43 -5.99
N VAL A 274 7.28 17.21 -5.45
CA VAL A 274 8.53 16.44 -5.30
C VAL A 274 9.11 16.02 -6.65
N SER A 275 8.27 15.49 -7.55
CA SER A 275 8.75 14.97 -8.82
C SER A 275 9.26 16.07 -9.75
N LEU A 276 8.59 17.22 -9.80
CA LEU A 276 9.03 18.35 -10.60
C LEU A 276 10.30 18.97 -10.03
N SER A 277 10.34 19.29 -8.73
CA SER A 277 11.53 19.84 -8.08
C SER A 277 12.75 18.94 -8.24
N GLY A 278 12.57 17.63 -8.06
CA GLY A 278 13.63 16.64 -8.21
C GLY A 278 14.11 16.52 -9.65
N TYR A 279 13.21 16.29 -10.60
CA TYR A 279 13.59 16.11 -12.00
C TYR A 279 14.18 17.37 -12.61
N LEU A 280 13.60 18.55 -12.37
CA LEU A 280 14.14 19.80 -12.87
C LEU A 280 15.56 20.07 -12.33
N LYS A 281 15.83 19.73 -11.07
CA LYS A 281 17.14 19.94 -10.46
C LYS A 281 18.19 18.96 -10.96
N PHE A 282 17.87 17.67 -11.10
CA PHE A 282 18.85 16.61 -11.35
C PHE A 282 18.80 16.02 -12.76
N GLY A 283 17.73 16.26 -13.53
CA GLY A 283 17.58 15.77 -14.92
C GLY A 283 17.74 14.25 -15.02
N ASP A 284 18.55 13.79 -15.96
CA ASP A 284 18.83 12.36 -16.20
C ASP A 284 19.62 11.69 -15.04
N ALA A 285 20.21 12.47 -14.11
CA ALA A 285 20.91 11.96 -12.95
C ALA A 285 19.97 11.73 -11.73
N THR A 286 18.65 11.84 -11.92
CA THR A 286 17.68 11.59 -10.84
C THR A 286 17.72 10.14 -10.38
N GLU A 287 18.06 9.92 -9.11
CA GLU A 287 18.09 8.59 -8.47
C GLU A 287 16.69 8.07 -8.16
N GLY A 288 16.55 6.75 -8.04
CA GLY A 288 15.30 6.08 -7.65
C GLY A 288 14.79 6.48 -6.26
N ASN A 289 15.67 6.99 -5.40
CA ASN A 289 15.33 7.70 -4.17
C ASN A 289 15.90 9.12 -4.25
N ILE A 290 15.03 10.10 -4.47
CA ILE A 290 15.44 11.51 -4.69
C ILE A 290 16.31 12.08 -3.57
N LEU A 291 16.17 11.60 -2.34
CA LEU A 291 16.99 12.08 -1.22
C LEU A 291 18.47 11.67 -1.34
N LYS A 292 18.80 10.67 -2.14
CA LYS A 292 20.19 10.29 -2.43
C LYS A 292 20.90 11.30 -3.35
N ASN A 293 20.15 12.06 -4.14
CA ASN A 293 20.73 13.06 -5.01
C ASN A 293 21.32 14.29 -4.28
N PHE A 294 20.94 14.50 -3.02
CA PHE A 294 21.45 15.61 -2.24
C PHE A 294 22.75 15.24 -1.53
N ALA A 295 23.62 16.22 -1.37
CA ALA A 295 24.92 16.05 -0.71
C ALA A 295 24.75 15.47 0.71
N HIS A 296 25.69 14.62 1.12
CA HIS A 296 25.65 13.96 2.44
C HIS A 296 25.92 14.93 3.59
N ASP A 297 26.63 16.02 3.36
CA ASP A 297 27.00 17.06 4.33
C ASP A 297 25.95 18.17 4.51
N SER A 298 24.84 18.09 3.77
CA SER A 298 23.74 19.07 3.84
C SER A 298 22.78 18.79 4.98
N ILE A 299 22.51 19.79 5.83
CA ILE A 299 21.67 19.64 7.03
C ILE A 299 20.19 19.40 6.66
N ALA A 300 19.61 20.20 5.76
CA ALA A 300 18.20 20.11 5.42
C ALA A 300 17.82 18.74 4.82
N PRO A 301 18.52 18.20 3.80
CA PRO A 301 18.29 16.84 3.35
C PRO A 301 18.50 15.78 4.42
N THR A 302 19.44 15.96 5.36
CA THR A 302 19.67 15.01 6.45
C THR A 302 18.49 15.00 7.42
N ILE A 303 17.88 16.15 7.72
CA ILE A 303 16.63 16.22 8.50
C ILE A 303 15.50 15.46 7.77
N ALA A 304 15.37 15.64 6.47
CA ALA A 304 14.37 14.90 5.67
C ALA A 304 14.65 13.39 5.68
N ARG A 305 15.93 12.96 5.57
CA ARG A 305 16.32 11.54 5.65
C ARG A 305 15.96 10.93 7.00
N ILE A 306 16.25 11.62 8.11
CA ILE A 306 15.90 11.16 9.47
C ILE A 306 14.38 11.08 9.61
N GLY A 307 13.67 12.14 9.26
CA GLY A 307 12.22 12.19 9.39
C GLY A 307 11.54 11.07 8.59
N LEU A 308 11.84 10.95 7.30
CA LEU A 308 11.27 9.94 6.45
C LEU A 308 11.67 8.52 6.88
N GLY A 309 12.95 8.32 7.26
CA GLY A 309 13.43 7.03 7.73
C GLY A 309 12.70 6.55 8.98
N LEU A 310 12.55 7.41 9.98
CA LEU A 310 11.77 7.14 11.20
C LEU A 310 10.29 6.91 10.86
N GLY A 311 9.71 7.72 9.97
CA GLY A 311 8.34 7.55 9.50
C GLY A 311 8.11 6.17 8.88
N ILE A 312 9.03 5.70 8.03
CA ILE A 312 8.95 4.38 7.40
C ILE A 312 9.13 3.25 8.43
N VAL A 313 10.11 3.36 9.35
CA VAL A 313 10.31 2.37 10.43
C VAL A 313 9.03 2.22 11.26
N CYS A 314 8.41 3.33 11.59
CA CYS A 314 7.17 3.35 12.34
C CYS A 314 5.96 2.83 11.54
N HIS A 315 5.92 3.06 10.23
CA HIS A 315 4.84 2.58 9.34
C HIS A 315 4.99 1.12 8.97
N PHE A 316 6.20 0.56 9.02
CA PHE A 316 6.51 -0.82 8.65
C PHE A 316 5.60 -1.87 9.32
N PRO A 317 5.30 -1.79 10.64
CA PRO A 317 4.42 -2.75 11.31
C PRO A 317 3.03 -2.86 10.68
N ILE A 318 2.51 -1.79 10.08
CA ILE A 318 1.20 -1.80 9.41
C ILE A 318 1.26 -2.68 8.16
N ALA A 319 2.30 -2.54 7.34
CA ALA A 319 2.51 -3.39 6.17
C ALA A 319 2.79 -4.85 6.57
N TYR A 320 3.64 -5.07 7.57
CA TYR A 320 3.92 -6.39 8.11
C TYR A 320 2.66 -7.06 8.69
N PHE A 321 1.78 -6.30 9.34
CA PHE A 321 0.52 -6.84 9.85
C PHE A 321 -0.37 -7.38 8.72
N ALA A 322 -0.41 -6.70 7.58
CA ALA A 322 -1.10 -7.19 6.39
C ALA A 322 -0.47 -8.50 5.86
N VAL A 323 0.88 -8.58 5.81
CA VAL A 323 1.60 -9.82 5.46
C VAL A 323 1.20 -10.96 6.39
N ARG A 324 1.32 -10.74 7.71
CA ARG A 324 0.99 -11.73 8.74
C ARG A 324 -0.46 -12.20 8.61
N THR A 325 -1.39 -11.29 8.44
CA THR A 325 -2.81 -11.61 8.31
C THR A 325 -3.08 -12.47 7.08
N ASN A 326 -2.56 -12.09 5.91
CA ASN A 326 -2.74 -12.87 4.69
C ASN A 326 -2.06 -14.24 4.79
N LEU A 327 -0.87 -14.33 5.37
CA LEU A 327 -0.14 -15.57 5.54
C LEU A 327 -0.91 -16.55 6.44
N HIS A 328 -1.38 -16.08 7.60
CA HIS A 328 -2.16 -16.90 8.52
C HIS A 328 -3.51 -17.32 7.94
N GLN A 329 -4.17 -16.43 7.19
CA GLN A 329 -5.43 -16.77 6.51
C GLN A 329 -5.28 -17.83 5.42
N LEU A 330 -4.08 -17.99 4.84
CA LEU A 330 -3.80 -18.98 3.82
C LEU A 330 -3.38 -20.32 4.40
N PHE A 331 -2.59 -20.33 5.48
CA PHE A 331 -1.88 -21.51 5.94
C PHE A 331 -2.21 -21.96 7.37
N CYS A 332 -2.93 -21.16 8.16
CA CYS A 332 -3.18 -21.45 9.58
C CYS A 332 -4.68 -21.53 9.88
N SER A 333 -5.03 -22.32 10.88
CA SER A 333 -6.39 -22.34 11.43
C SER A 333 -6.63 -21.14 12.36
N ALA A 334 -7.90 -20.79 12.59
CA ALA A 334 -8.27 -19.68 13.48
C ALA A 334 -7.71 -19.83 14.91
N LYS A 335 -7.57 -21.08 15.40
CA LYS A 335 -7.01 -21.37 16.74
C LYS A 335 -5.50 -21.08 16.82
N GLU A 336 -4.76 -21.29 15.74
CA GLU A 336 -3.32 -21.09 15.69
C GLU A 336 -2.91 -19.63 15.62
N PHE A 337 -3.84 -18.77 15.26
CA PHE A 337 -3.60 -17.33 15.11
C PHE A 337 -3.08 -16.67 16.40
N HIS A 338 -3.44 -17.17 17.56
CA HIS A 338 -3.02 -16.65 18.89
C HIS A 338 -1.70 -17.23 19.39
N ASN A 339 -1.12 -18.21 18.67
CA ASN A 339 0.12 -18.84 19.09
C ASN A 339 1.30 -17.87 18.98
N VAL A 340 1.93 -17.58 20.11
CA VAL A 340 3.08 -16.69 20.22
C VAL A 340 4.29 -17.20 19.41
N TRP A 341 4.50 -18.51 19.40
CA TRP A 341 5.61 -19.11 18.64
C TRP A 341 5.41 -19.02 17.13
N LEU A 342 4.18 -19.21 16.67
CA LEU A 342 3.86 -19.04 15.26
C LEU A 342 4.01 -17.58 14.83
N ARG A 343 3.60 -16.64 15.70
CA ARG A 343 3.81 -15.20 15.45
C ARG A 343 5.30 -14.83 15.38
N LEU A 344 6.10 -15.42 16.28
CA LEU A 344 7.55 -15.25 16.27
C LEU A 344 8.17 -15.83 15.01
N ALA A 345 7.82 -17.06 14.65
CA ALA A 345 8.34 -17.74 13.47
C ALA A 345 7.99 -16.98 12.18
N THR A 346 6.73 -16.50 12.05
CA THR A 346 6.33 -15.65 10.93
C THR A 346 7.08 -14.33 10.89
N ALA A 347 7.29 -13.68 12.03
CA ALA A 347 8.05 -12.42 12.07
C ALA A 347 9.49 -12.63 11.63
N VAL A 348 10.16 -13.62 12.19
CA VAL A 348 11.55 -13.94 11.81
C VAL A 348 11.64 -14.32 10.34
N GLY A 349 10.77 -15.21 9.84
CA GLY A 349 10.79 -15.65 8.44
C GLY A 349 10.56 -14.52 7.45
N VAL A 350 9.54 -13.68 7.68
CA VAL A 350 9.21 -12.55 6.80
C VAL A 350 10.29 -11.47 6.88
N LEU A 351 10.74 -11.08 8.07
CA LEU A 351 11.75 -10.04 8.20
C LEU A 351 13.10 -10.48 7.64
N LEU A 352 13.52 -11.72 7.90
CA LEU A 352 14.77 -12.26 7.37
C LEU A 352 14.74 -12.28 5.84
N SER A 353 13.67 -12.80 5.23
CA SER A 353 13.55 -12.86 3.77
C SER A 353 13.50 -11.46 3.13
N THR A 354 12.72 -10.53 3.69
CA THR A 354 12.59 -9.17 3.14
C THR A 354 13.87 -8.35 3.32
N VAL A 355 14.56 -8.47 4.45
CA VAL A 355 15.88 -7.84 4.69
C VAL A 355 16.92 -8.40 3.72
N THR A 356 17.00 -9.72 3.57
CA THR A 356 17.96 -10.35 2.64
C THR A 356 17.78 -9.84 1.22
N ILE A 357 16.53 -9.78 0.73
CA ILE A 357 16.24 -9.25 -0.61
C ILE A 357 16.60 -7.76 -0.70
N ALA A 358 16.30 -6.96 0.35
CA ALA A 358 16.61 -5.54 0.36
C ALA A 358 18.12 -5.23 0.44
N ILE A 359 18.92 -6.13 0.96
CA ILE A 359 20.39 -6.04 0.93
C ILE A 359 20.93 -6.34 -0.47
N LEU A 360 20.37 -7.35 -1.15
CA LEU A 360 20.79 -7.77 -2.49
C LEU A 360 20.28 -6.80 -3.56
N GLN A 361 19.06 -6.28 -3.44
CA GLN A 361 18.47 -5.34 -4.39
C GLN A 361 18.44 -3.94 -3.77
N THR A 362 19.38 -3.09 -4.19
CA THR A 362 19.56 -1.75 -3.63
C THR A 362 18.78 -0.66 -4.37
N LYS A 363 18.29 -0.95 -5.57
CA LYS A 363 17.52 0.02 -6.39
C LYS A 363 16.04 -0.08 -6.05
N VAL A 364 15.51 0.90 -5.31
CA VAL A 364 14.13 0.90 -4.84
C VAL A 364 13.13 0.94 -6.00
N GLU A 365 13.44 1.64 -7.09
CA GLU A 365 12.62 1.72 -8.29
C GLU A 365 12.40 0.37 -8.97
N ASN A 366 13.38 -0.55 -8.87
CA ASN A 366 13.24 -1.91 -9.39
C ASN A 366 12.24 -2.72 -8.57
N VAL A 367 12.32 -2.62 -7.23
CA VAL A 367 11.41 -3.32 -6.32
C VAL A 367 9.98 -2.79 -6.49
N ILE A 368 9.81 -1.46 -6.48
CA ILE A 368 8.50 -0.82 -6.64
C ILE A 368 7.93 -1.12 -8.03
N GLY A 369 8.76 -1.03 -9.09
CA GLY A 369 8.34 -1.30 -10.46
C GLY A 369 7.86 -2.73 -10.66
N LEU A 370 8.62 -3.73 -10.19
CA LEU A 370 8.25 -5.14 -10.29
C LEU A 370 7.02 -5.48 -9.44
N ASN A 371 6.99 -5.02 -8.18
CA ASN A 371 5.86 -5.22 -7.28
C ASN A 371 4.57 -4.58 -7.83
N GLY A 372 4.70 -3.37 -8.38
CA GLY A 372 3.61 -2.62 -8.98
C GLY A 372 3.05 -3.26 -10.24
N SER A 373 3.93 -3.73 -11.12
CA SER A 373 3.49 -4.37 -12.37
C SER A 373 2.85 -5.73 -12.13
N LEU A 374 3.46 -6.61 -11.34
CA LEU A 374 2.96 -7.97 -11.10
C LEU A 374 1.70 -7.99 -10.23
N PHE A 375 1.75 -7.36 -9.07
CA PHE A 375 0.70 -7.50 -8.07
C PHE A 375 -0.14 -6.23 -7.91
N GLY A 376 0.51 -5.06 -7.97
CA GLY A 376 -0.17 -3.78 -7.82
C GLY A 376 -1.21 -3.55 -8.91
N SER A 377 -0.89 -3.82 -10.18
CA SER A 377 -1.82 -3.68 -11.30
C SER A 377 -3.04 -4.59 -11.17
N LEU A 378 -2.86 -5.81 -10.65
CA LEU A 378 -3.97 -6.74 -10.39
C LEU A 378 -4.86 -6.23 -9.26
N ILE A 379 -4.28 -5.82 -8.13
CA ILE A 379 -5.02 -5.36 -6.95
C ILE A 379 -5.72 -4.01 -7.22
N MET A 380 -5.06 -3.11 -7.94
CA MET A 380 -5.61 -1.80 -8.23
C MET A 380 -6.70 -1.82 -9.30
N PHE A 381 -6.55 -2.65 -10.33
CA PHE A 381 -7.37 -2.52 -11.54
C PHE A 381 -8.07 -3.82 -11.94
N ALA A 382 -7.35 -4.90 -12.21
CA ALA A 382 -7.93 -6.11 -12.81
C ALA A 382 -8.91 -6.81 -11.84
N ILE A 383 -8.51 -7.06 -10.60
CA ILE A 383 -9.35 -7.75 -9.61
C ILE A 383 -10.62 -6.94 -9.30
N PRO A 384 -10.55 -5.62 -8.99
CA PRO A 384 -11.74 -4.81 -8.77
C PRO A 384 -12.71 -4.79 -9.95
N GLY A 385 -12.17 -4.67 -11.17
CA GLY A 385 -12.97 -4.71 -12.39
C GLY A 385 -13.73 -6.04 -12.53
N LEU A 386 -13.02 -7.16 -12.39
CA LEU A 386 -13.62 -8.51 -12.46
C LEU A 386 -14.64 -8.72 -11.34
N MET A 387 -14.34 -8.32 -10.11
CA MET A 387 -15.27 -8.42 -8.99
C MET A 387 -16.59 -7.71 -9.30
N TYR A 388 -16.51 -6.46 -9.80
CA TYR A 388 -17.72 -5.70 -10.10
C TYR A 388 -18.51 -6.29 -11.27
N ILE A 389 -17.85 -6.74 -12.35
CA ILE A 389 -18.50 -7.31 -13.53
C ILE A 389 -19.32 -8.54 -13.14
N VAL A 390 -18.72 -9.45 -12.36
CA VAL A 390 -19.36 -10.69 -11.94
C VAL A 390 -20.43 -10.42 -10.87
N ALA A 391 -20.15 -9.60 -9.88
CA ALA A 391 -21.14 -9.27 -8.84
C ALA A 391 -22.38 -8.56 -9.38
N ALA A 392 -22.21 -7.71 -10.39
CA ALA A 392 -23.32 -6.99 -11.03
C ALA A 392 -23.90 -7.69 -12.26
N LYS A 393 -23.65 -9.01 -12.44
CA LYS A 393 -24.04 -9.76 -13.66
C LYS A 393 -25.50 -9.57 -14.02
N ASP A 394 -26.38 -9.74 -13.05
CA ASP A 394 -27.84 -9.74 -13.24
C ASP A 394 -28.49 -8.36 -12.99
N MET A 395 -27.68 -7.30 -12.77
CA MET A 395 -28.17 -5.95 -12.55
C MET A 395 -28.45 -5.24 -13.87
N GLU A 396 -29.66 -4.69 -13.99
CA GLU A 396 -30.06 -3.84 -15.10
C GLU A 396 -29.57 -2.39 -14.94
N GLY A 397 -29.51 -1.64 -16.04
CA GLY A 397 -29.15 -0.21 -16.03
C GLY A 397 -27.68 0.11 -15.73
N VAL A 398 -26.80 -0.89 -15.56
CA VAL A 398 -25.39 -0.71 -15.17
C VAL A 398 -24.38 -0.84 -16.32
N LYS A 399 -24.83 -0.77 -17.59
CA LYS A 399 -23.97 -0.95 -18.77
C LYS A 399 -22.73 -0.06 -18.76
N ARG A 400 -22.86 1.24 -18.48
CA ARG A 400 -21.74 2.18 -18.39
C ARG A 400 -20.75 1.79 -17.27
N LYS A 401 -21.25 1.41 -16.11
CA LYS A 401 -20.41 1.00 -14.97
C LYS A 401 -19.68 -0.31 -15.25
N LYS A 402 -20.28 -1.25 -15.99
CA LYS A 402 -19.60 -2.45 -16.47
C LYS A 402 -18.53 -2.13 -17.52
N ALA A 403 -18.75 -1.16 -18.39
CA ALA A 403 -17.74 -0.70 -19.35
C ALA A 403 -16.52 -0.08 -18.63
N GLU A 404 -16.74 0.76 -17.62
CA GLU A 404 -15.67 1.27 -16.74
C GLU A 404 -14.88 0.11 -16.09
N ALA A 405 -15.58 -0.90 -15.57
CA ALA A 405 -14.96 -2.07 -14.96
C ALA A 405 -14.15 -2.91 -15.96
N TRP A 406 -14.67 -3.12 -17.18
CA TRP A 406 -13.92 -3.79 -18.25
C TRP A 406 -12.66 -3.02 -18.65
N PHE A 407 -12.75 -1.69 -18.74
CA PHE A 407 -11.57 -0.86 -18.96
C PHE A 407 -10.50 -1.10 -17.88
N MET A 408 -10.91 -1.17 -16.59
CA MET A 408 -9.98 -1.49 -15.50
C MET A 408 -9.34 -2.87 -15.66
N VAL A 409 -10.11 -3.89 -16.06
CA VAL A 409 -9.57 -5.24 -16.28
C VAL A 409 -8.50 -5.21 -17.37
N PHE A 410 -8.82 -4.66 -18.54
CA PHE A 410 -7.88 -4.60 -19.66
C PHE A 410 -6.63 -3.76 -19.31
N PHE A 411 -6.83 -2.60 -18.70
CA PHE A 411 -5.73 -1.74 -18.25
C PHE A 411 -4.83 -2.48 -17.25
N GLY A 412 -5.40 -3.14 -16.23
CA GLY A 412 -4.65 -3.89 -15.22
C GLY A 412 -3.86 -5.05 -15.83
N VAL A 413 -4.45 -5.81 -16.75
CA VAL A 413 -3.77 -6.93 -17.42
C VAL A 413 -2.66 -6.44 -18.35
N ILE A 414 -2.89 -5.41 -19.15
CA ILE A 414 -1.87 -4.81 -20.01
C ILE A 414 -0.70 -4.30 -19.14
N MET A 415 -0.99 -3.60 -18.05
CA MET A 415 0.02 -3.10 -17.11
C MET A 415 0.81 -4.22 -16.44
N CYS A 416 0.12 -5.32 -16.09
CA CYS A 416 0.78 -6.50 -15.53
C CYS A 416 1.82 -7.08 -16.52
N ILE A 417 1.43 -7.27 -17.77
CA ILE A 417 2.29 -7.90 -18.79
C ILE A 417 3.41 -6.95 -19.22
N THR A 418 3.05 -5.75 -19.71
CA THR A 418 4.03 -4.81 -20.26
C THR A 418 4.95 -4.25 -19.17
N GLY A 419 4.38 -3.84 -18.03
CA GLY A 419 5.15 -3.32 -16.92
C GLY A 419 6.14 -4.33 -16.37
N THR A 420 5.75 -5.61 -16.23
CA THR A 420 6.64 -6.68 -15.77
C THR A 420 7.77 -6.92 -16.77
N PHE A 421 7.45 -7.00 -18.06
CA PHE A 421 8.45 -7.18 -19.11
C PHE A 421 9.52 -6.08 -19.07
N PHE A 422 9.11 -4.82 -19.04
CA PHE A 422 10.03 -3.69 -19.02
C PHE A 422 10.76 -3.53 -17.68
N SER A 423 10.14 -3.87 -16.55
CA SER A 423 10.79 -3.86 -15.25
C SER A 423 11.90 -4.92 -15.18
N ILE A 424 11.64 -6.14 -15.66
CA ILE A 424 12.67 -7.21 -15.71
C ILE A 424 13.78 -6.82 -16.69
N LYS A 425 13.44 -6.36 -17.90
CA LYS A 425 14.43 -5.91 -18.89
C LYS A 425 15.37 -4.85 -18.31
N LYS A 426 14.82 -3.89 -17.54
CA LYS A 426 15.61 -2.85 -16.88
C LYS A 426 16.54 -3.40 -15.80
N MET A 427 16.12 -4.45 -15.07
CA MET A 427 16.95 -5.07 -14.05
C MET A 427 18.12 -5.88 -14.62
N MET A 428 18.03 -6.29 -15.90
CA MET A 428 19.05 -7.06 -16.58
C MET A 428 20.14 -6.18 -17.24
N HIS A 429 19.87 -4.89 -17.35
CA HIS A 429 20.81 -3.88 -17.89
C HIS A 429 21.22 -2.87 -16.80
#